data_863b0572bf29ffd66b3c4a0e6ab295fe
#
_entry.id   863b0572bf29ffd66b3c4a0e6ab295fe
#
_cell.length_a   1.000
_cell.length_b   1.000
_cell.length_c   1.000
_cell.angle_alpha   90.00
_cell.angle_beta   90.00
_cell.angle_gamma   90.00
#
_symmetry.space_group_name_H-M   'P 1'
#
loop_
_entity.id
_entity.type
_entity.pdbx_description
1 polymer ?
#
loop_
_entity_poly.entity_id
_entity_poly.type
_entity_poly.pdbx_seq_one_letter_code
_entity_poly.pdbx_strand_id
1 'polypeptide(L)'
;CIMLLSVGEMIDRKNHEVIIRALGTLQNKNIYYVICGKGPLKEHLLNLAAELGVADNVVFLGFRKDIPELCNTADISAFPSRIEGLGLAGIEVMAAGVPLVSSNVHGILDYVIDGETGYACDPDDVEGFAKAIDRLASDSKLRESMKTKCIEAVKPFELNNALRVMWDIYDEILR
;
A
#
# COMPACT_ATOMS: atom_id res chain seq x y z
N CYS A 1 11.12 8.66 12.61
CA CYS A 1 10.75 8.73 11.20
C CYS A 1 9.64 7.72 10.92
N ILE A 2 8.88 7.94 9.85
CA ILE A 2 7.78 7.08 9.39
C ILE A 2 8.20 6.44 8.07
N MET A 3 8.12 5.12 7.98
CA MET A 3 8.33 4.38 6.75
C MET A 3 6.99 4.14 6.04
N LEU A 4 6.80 4.80 4.91
CA LEU A 4 5.68 4.59 3.99
C LEU A 4 6.14 3.63 2.89
N LEU A 5 5.66 2.39 2.88
CA LEU A 5 6.12 1.33 1.98
C LEU A 5 5.19 1.15 0.79
N SER A 6 5.75 1.03 -0.41
CA SER A 6 5.05 0.46 -1.58
C SER A 6 5.81 -0.74 -2.13
N VAL A 7 5.08 -1.81 -2.43
CA VAL A 7 5.60 -3.00 -3.11
C VAL A 7 4.91 -3.14 -4.46
N GLY A 8 5.67 -2.99 -5.54
CA GLY A 8 5.13 -3.07 -6.88
C GLY A 8 6.06 -2.50 -7.95
N GLU A 9 5.74 -2.80 -9.20
CA GLU A 9 6.48 -2.28 -10.35
C GLU A 9 6.30 -0.76 -10.50
N MET A 10 7.33 -0.08 -10.97
CA MET A 10 7.25 1.36 -11.30
C MET A 10 6.72 1.54 -12.72
N ILE A 11 5.40 1.37 -12.87
CA ILE A 11 4.62 1.52 -14.10
C ILE A 11 3.40 2.42 -13.84
N ASP A 12 2.83 2.98 -14.88
CA ASP A 12 1.71 3.93 -14.78
C ASP A 12 0.54 3.41 -13.95
N ARG A 13 0.14 2.16 -14.16
CA ARG A 13 -0.94 1.51 -13.43
C ARG A 13 -0.74 1.49 -11.90
N LYS A 14 0.50 1.43 -11.42
CA LYS A 14 0.84 1.43 -9.99
C LYS A 14 0.89 2.83 -9.36
N ASN A 15 0.90 3.87 -10.17
CA ASN A 15 0.65 5.26 -9.79
C ASN A 15 1.48 5.80 -8.61
N HIS A 16 2.76 5.39 -8.51
CA HIS A 16 3.65 5.89 -7.45
C HIS A 16 3.79 7.43 -7.46
N GLU A 17 3.51 8.05 -8.60
CA GLU A 17 3.59 9.49 -8.80
C GLU A 17 2.66 10.26 -7.85
N VAL A 18 1.43 9.78 -7.63
CA VAL A 18 0.46 10.47 -6.74
C VAL A 18 1.00 10.56 -5.31
N ILE A 19 1.72 9.54 -4.84
CA ILE A 19 2.32 9.54 -3.49
C ILE A 19 3.48 10.53 -3.40
N ILE A 20 4.33 10.61 -4.43
CA ILE A 20 5.43 11.58 -4.47
C ILE A 20 4.88 13.02 -4.48
N ARG A 21 3.80 13.27 -5.26
CA ARG A 21 3.11 14.56 -5.26
C ARG A 21 2.49 14.87 -3.89
N ALA A 22 1.85 13.89 -3.25
CA ALA A 22 1.32 14.02 -1.89
C ALA A 22 2.41 14.40 -0.89
N LEU A 23 3.57 13.73 -0.92
CA LEU A 23 4.73 14.07 -0.07
C LEU A 23 5.21 15.50 -0.28
N GLY A 24 5.18 16.01 -1.53
CA GLY A 24 5.55 17.38 -1.85
C GLY A 24 4.69 18.42 -1.11
N THR A 25 3.45 18.11 -0.78
CA THR A 25 2.53 19.01 -0.08
C THR A 25 2.62 18.92 1.44
N LEU A 26 3.21 17.83 1.98
CA LEU A 26 3.26 17.60 3.43
C LEU A 26 4.30 18.50 4.12
N GLN A 27 3.93 19.02 5.30
CA GLN A 27 4.85 19.76 6.17
C GLN A 27 5.77 18.82 6.97
N ASN A 28 5.29 17.61 7.29
CA ASN A 28 6.07 16.62 8.03
C ASN A 28 7.13 15.99 7.12
N LYS A 29 8.38 16.37 7.29
CA LYS A 29 9.53 15.85 6.52
C LYS A 29 10.13 14.57 7.09
N ASN A 30 9.56 13.99 8.14
CA ASN A 30 10.01 12.72 8.72
C ASN A 30 9.32 11.48 8.13
N ILE A 31 8.67 11.62 6.97
CA ILE A 31 8.04 10.53 6.24
C ILE A 31 8.94 10.15 5.07
N TYR A 32 9.31 8.87 4.99
CA TYR A 32 10.17 8.33 3.93
C TYR A 32 9.36 7.34 3.09
N TYR A 33 9.22 7.63 1.82
CA TYR A 33 8.54 6.77 0.86
C TYR A 33 9.50 5.76 0.26
N VAL A 34 9.33 4.52 0.63
CA VAL A 34 10.20 3.39 0.25
C VAL A 34 9.50 2.56 -0.82
N ILE A 35 10.07 2.50 -2.02
CA ILE A 35 9.52 1.78 -3.17
C ILE A 35 10.33 0.51 -3.43
N CYS A 36 9.68 -0.64 -3.30
CA CYS A 36 10.23 -1.96 -3.62
C CYS A 36 9.69 -2.44 -4.96
N GLY A 37 10.53 -2.47 -5.97
CA GLY A 37 10.18 -2.91 -7.32
C GLY A 37 11.14 -2.35 -8.36
N LYS A 38 10.90 -2.73 -9.61
CA LYS A 38 11.59 -2.21 -10.78
C LYS A 38 10.56 -1.73 -11.80
N GLY A 39 10.97 -0.90 -12.73
CA GLY A 39 10.08 -0.48 -13.81
C GLY A 39 10.62 0.72 -14.58
N PRO A 40 10.06 0.99 -15.76
CA PRO A 40 10.54 2.03 -16.66
C PRO A 40 10.36 3.45 -16.11
N LEU A 41 9.45 3.66 -15.16
CA LEU A 41 9.18 5.00 -14.61
C LEU A 41 10.15 5.43 -13.51
N LYS A 42 11.17 4.63 -13.15
CA LYS A 42 12.09 4.98 -12.06
C LYS A 42 12.73 6.36 -12.23
N GLU A 43 13.27 6.68 -13.43
CA GLU A 43 13.90 7.97 -13.68
C GLU A 43 12.89 9.12 -13.63
N HIS A 44 11.69 8.91 -14.17
CA HIS A 44 10.61 9.89 -14.08
C HIS A 44 10.27 10.21 -12.62
N LEU A 45 10.11 9.18 -11.78
CA LEU A 45 9.79 9.33 -10.36
C LEU A 45 10.93 10.02 -9.57
N LEU A 46 12.20 9.75 -9.90
CA LEU A 46 13.37 10.43 -9.33
C LEU A 46 13.35 11.93 -9.67
N ASN A 47 13.13 12.27 -10.94
CA ASN A 47 13.06 13.64 -11.41
C ASN A 47 11.90 14.40 -10.75
N LEU A 48 10.72 13.78 -10.68
CA LEU A 48 9.56 14.35 -10.01
C LEU A 48 9.83 14.62 -8.51
N ALA A 49 10.48 13.68 -7.82
CA ALA A 49 10.84 13.87 -6.41
C ALA A 49 11.81 15.05 -6.22
N ALA A 50 12.76 15.23 -7.15
CA ALA A 50 13.69 16.36 -7.14
C ALA A 50 12.98 17.70 -7.41
N GLU A 51 12.11 17.75 -8.42
CA GLU A 51 11.31 18.93 -8.76
C GLU A 51 10.43 19.40 -7.59
N LEU A 52 9.87 18.44 -6.83
CA LEU A 52 9.01 18.73 -5.68
C LEU A 52 9.80 18.92 -4.36
N GLY A 53 11.13 18.83 -4.39
CA GLY A 53 11.99 19.03 -3.22
C GLY A 53 11.86 17.93 -2.16
N VAL A 54 11.50 16.70 -2.56
CA VAL A 54 11.33 15.54 -1.68
C VAL A 54 12.25 14.37 -2.04
N ALA A 55 13.30 14.61 -2.82
CA ALA A 55 14.22 13.56 -3.27
C ALA A 55 14.85 12.79 -2.10
N ASP A 56 15.21 13.46 -1.02
CA ASP A 56 15.80 12.84 0.18
C ASP A 56 14.78 11.97 0.97
N ASN A 57 13.50 12.12 0.67
CA ASN A 57 12.41 11.39 1.29
C ASN A 57 11.90 10.21 0.44
N VAL A 58 12.46 9.98 -0.76
CA VAL A 58 12.04 8.87 -1.64
C VAL A 58 13.19 7.90 -1.85
N VAL A 59 12.98 6.66 -1.41
CA VAL A 59 14.00 5.60 -1.43
C VAL A 59 13.59 4.49 -2.38
N PHE A 60 14.41 4.19 -3.38
CA PHE A 60 14.19 3.12 -4.35
C PHE A 60 15.05 1.89 -4.01
N LEU A 61 14.46 0.85 -3.44
CA LEU A 61 15.17 -0.37 -3.04
C LEU A 61 15.36 -1.37 -4.19
N GLY A 62 14.70 -1.14 -5.34
CA GLY A 62 14.72 -2.10 -6.44
C GLY A 62 13.97 -3.38 -6.10
N PHE A 63 14.31 -4.49 -6.79
CA PHE A 63 13.70 -5.78 -6.50
C PHE A 63 14.23 -6.35 -5.19
N ARG A 64 13.33 -6.75 -4.29
CA ARG A 64 13.64 -7.35 -2.98
C ARG A 64 13.00 -8.72 -2.87
N LYS A 65 13.62 -9.60 -2.07
CA LYS A 65 13.10 -10.94 -1.74
C LYS A 65 12.64 -11.04 -0.28
N ASP A 66 13.03 -10.08 0.54
CA ASP A 66 12.72 -9.94 1.97
C ASP A 66 11.50 -9.01 2.18
N ILE A 67 10.46 -9.20 1.37
CA ILE A 67 9.23 -8.41 1.47
C ILE A 67 8.56 -8.56 2.84
N PRO A 68 8.45 -9.76 3.44
CA PRO A 68 7.86 -9.90 4.77
C PRO A 68 8.57 -9.08 5.85
N GLU A 69 9.90 -9.02 5.83
CA GLU A 69 10.71 -8.23 6.77
C GLU A 69 10.47 -6.72 6.58
N LEU A 70 10.36 -6.28 5.32
CA LEU A 70 10.04 -4.89 5.00
C LEU A 70 8.62 -4.52 5.44
N CYS A 71 7.64 -5.39 5.23
CA CYS A 71 6.28 -5.20 5.71
C CYS A 71 6.24 -5.07 7.24
N ASN A 72 6.96 -5.94 7.98
CA ASN A 72 7.05 -5.87 9.43
C ASN A 72 7.77 -4.62 9.96
N THR A 73 8.54 -3.93 9.12
CA THR A 73 9.26 -2.71 9.48
C THR A 73 8.48 -1.44 9.13
N ALA A 74 7.53 -1.54 8.20
CA ALA A 74 6.76 -0.42 7.71
C ALA A 74 5.75 0.10 8.76
N ASP A 75 5.60 1.42 8.83
CA ASP A 75 4.57 2.08 9.65
C ASP A 75 3.24 2.20 8.92
N ILE A 76 3.30 2.45 7.61
CA ILE A 76 2.16 2.69 6.71
C ILE A 76 2.52 2.08 5.36
N SER A 77 1.54 1.59 4.63
CA SER A 77 1.75 1.22 3.23
C SER A 77 0.93 2.10 2.28
N ALA A 78 1.51 2.42 1.12
CA ALA A 78 0.84 3.11 0.03
C ALA A 78 0.59 2.14 -1.14
N PHE A 79 -0.68 2.06 -1.57
CA PHE A 79 -1.11 1.19 -2.66
C PHE A 79 -2.01 1.95 -3.64
N PRO A 80 -1.45 2.94 -4.38
CA PRO A 80 -2.20 3.93 -5.14
C PRO A 80 -2.59 3.47 -6.56
N SER A 81 -2.72 2.18 -6.80
CA SER A 81 -2.97 1.62 -8.14
C SER A 81 -4.23 2.20 -8.79
N ARG A 82 -4.16 2.56 -10.07
CA ARG A 82 -5.31 3.00 -10.88
C ARG A 82 -6.24 1.85 -11.24
N ILE A 83 -5.68 0.66 -11.41
CA ILE A 83 -6.40 -0.57 -11.75
C ILE A 83 -5.73 -1.72 -11.00
N GLU A 84 -6.55 -2.52 -10.31
CA GLU A 84 -6.07 -3.71 -9.62
C GLU A 84 -7.13 -4.83 -9.64
N GLY A 85 -6.70 -6.06 -9.86
CA GLY A 85 -7.58 -7.23 -9.75
C GLY A 85 -7.85 -7.58 -8.29
N LEU A 86 -6.85 -8.06 -7.57
CA LEU A 86 -6.91 -8.34 -6.13
C LEU A 86 -5.85 -7.56 -5.36
N GLY A 87 -4.64 -7.42 -5.92
CA GLY A 87 -3.55 -6.66 -5.30
C GLY A 87 -2.89 -7.37 -4.14
N LEU A 88 -2.30 -8.55 -4.38
CA LEU A 88 -1.66 -9.38 -3.34
C LEU A 88 -0.68 -8.61 -2.45
N ALA A 89 0.07 -7.66 -3.01
CA ALA A 89 1.00 -6.85 -2.22
C ALA A 89 0.30 -6.03 -1.12
N GLY A 90 -0.93 -5.56 -1.35
CA GLY A 90 -1.75 -4.91 -0.33
C GLY A 90 -2.16 -5.87 0.78
N ILE A 91 -2.58 -7.07 0.40
CA ILE A 91 -2.94 -8.16 1.34
C ILE A 91 -1.73 -8.56 2.19
N GLU A 92 -0.56 -8.74 1.57
CA GLU A 92 0.68 -9.11 2.27
C GLU A 92 1.08 -8.08 3.32
N VAL A 93 0.99 -6.79 2.99
CA VAL A 93 1.29 -5.71 3.93
C VAL A 93 0.28 -5.66 5.08
N MET A 94 -1.01 -5.80 4.78
CA MET A 94 -2.05 -5.83 5.81
C MET A 94 -1.97 -7.08 6.70
N ALA A 95 -1.49 -8.20 6.18
CA ALA A 95 -1.21 -9.39 6.99
C ALA A 95 -0.10 -9.17 8.03
N ALA A 96 0.83 -8.24 7.78
CA ALA A 96 1.79 -7.76 8.77
C ALA A 96 1.19 -6.75 9.78
N GLY A 97 -0.09 -6.40 9.63
CA GLY A 97 -0.78 -5.44 10.48
C GLY A 97 -0.51 -3.98 10.15
N VAL A 98 -0.05 -3.67 8.93
CA VAL A 98 0.27 -2.31 8.49
C VAL A 98 -0.95 -1.67 7.82
N PRO A 99 -1.40 -0.49 8.27
CA PRO A 99 -2.53 0.20 7.66
C PRO A 99 -2.19 0.67 6.23
N LEU A 100 -3.19 0.61 5.36
CA LEU A 100 -3.04 0.87 3.94
C LEU A 100 -3.65 2.21 3.51
N VAL A 101 -2.87 3.07 2.88
CA VAL A 101 -3.40 4.22 2.12
C VAL A 101 -3.46 3.80 0.65
N SER A 102 -4.65 3.56 0.15
CA SER A 102 -4.87 2.95 -1.15
C SER A 102 -5.76 3.77 -2.06
N SER A 103 -5.84 3.38 -3.32
CA SER A 103 -6.90 3.82 -4.20
C SER A 103 -8.22 3.09 -3.88
N ASN A 104 -9.35 3.74 -4.17
CA ASN A 104 -10.71 3.21 -4.00
C ASN A 104 -11.17 2.39 -5.21
N VAL A 105 -10.29 1.58 -5.79
CA VAL A 105 -10.60 0.77 -6.98
C VAL A 105 -10.99 -0.66 -6.62
N HIS A 106 -11.73 -1.32 -7.54
CA HIS A 106 -12.14 -2.72 -7.36
C HIS A 106 -10.95 -3.64 -7.05
N GLY A 107 -11.20 -4.70 -6.28
CA GLY A 107 -10.21 -5.64 -5.79
C GLY A 107 -9.48 -5.15 -4.54
N ILE A 108 -9.20 -3.86 -4.41
CA ILE A 108 -8.65 -3.27 -3.18
C ILE A 108 -9.75 -3.12 -2.13
N LEU A 109 -10.94 -2.68 -2.53
CA LEU A 109 -12.09 -2.51 -1.64
C LEU A 109 -12.65 -3.82 -1.09
N ASP A 110 -12.19 -4.97 -1.58
CA ASP A 110 -12.57 -6.27 -1.04
C ASP A 110 -11.95 -6.53 0.35
N TYR A 111 -10.88 -5.81 0.71
CA TYR A 111 -10.17 -5.97 1.98
C TYR A 111 -9.83 -4.65 2.68
N VAL A 112 -9.86 -3.52 2.00
CA VAL A 112 -9.64 -2.20 2.61
C VAL A 112 -10.98 -1.62 3.08
N ILE A 113 -11.06 -1.35 4.40
CA ILE A 113 -12.22 -0.73 5.04
C ILE A 113 -11.80 0.68 5.46
N ASP A 114 -12.40 1.69 4.80
CA ASP A 114 -12.03 3.09 5.02
C ASP A 114 -12.23 3.51 6.48
N GLY A 115 -11.21 4.15 7.05
CA GLY A 115 -11.16 4.55 8.46
C GLY A 115 -10.92 3.43 9.47
N GLU A 116 -10.90 2.13 9.02
CA GLU A 116 -10.70 0.98 9.92
C GLU A 116 -9.40 0.23 9.67
N THR A 117 -9.05 -0.02 8.42
CA THR A 117 -7.81 -0.71 8.03
C THR A 117 -6.83 0.22 7.30
N GLY A 118 -7.22 1.46 7.11
CA GLY A 118 -6.50 2.49 6.39
C GLY A 118 -7.45 3.50 5.77
N TYR A 119 -7.05 4.09 4.66
CA TYR A 119 -7.85 5.09 3.93
C TYR A 119 -7.85 4.79 2.43
N ALA A 120 -9.03 4.91 1.80
CA ALA A 120 -9.21 4.73 0.37
C ALA A 120 -9.50 6.08 -0.30
N CYS A 121 -8.66 6.46 -1.28
CA CYS A 121 -8.70 7.73 -1.98
C CYS A 121 -9.00 7.52 -3.47
N ASP A 122 -9.50 8.53 -4.17
CA ASP A 122 -9.50 8.51 -5.63
C ASP A 122 -8.05 8.43 -6.15
N PRO A 123 -7.74 7.63 -7.18
CA PRO A 123 -6.37 7.46 -7.69
C PRO A 123 -5.66 8.76 -8.09
N ASP A 124 -6.41 9.80 -8.44
CA ASP A 124 -5.87 11.10 -8.84
C ASP A 124 -5.95 12.17 -7.74
N ASP A 125 -6.49 11.84 -6.57
CA ASP A 125 -6.65 12.76 -5.45
C ASP A 125 -5.37 12.88 -4.60
N VAL A 126 -4.44 13.70 -5.08
CA VAL A 126 -3.17 14.00 -4.37
C VAL A 126 -3.42 14.51 -2.95
N GLU A 127 -4.45 15.35 -2.74
CA GLU A 127 -4.76 15.94 -1.44
C GLU A 127 -5.34 14.89 -0.47
N GLY A 128 -6.20 14.00 -0.95
CA GLY A 128 -6.73 12.88 -0.19
C GLY A 128 -5.62 11.94 0.29
N PHE A 129 -4.69 11.56 -0.61
CA PHE A 129 -3.52 10.77 -0.24
C PHE A 129 -2.65 11.51 0.80
N ALA A 130 -2.39 12.79 0.62
CA ALA A 130 -1.61 13.58 1.57
C ALA A 130 -2.25 13.60 2.95
N LYS A 131 -3.56 13.89 3.05
CA LYS A 131 -4.31 13.90 4.32
C LYS A 131 -4.29 12.54 5.01
N ALA A 132 -4.51 11.46 4.25
CA ALA A 132 -4.49 10.09 4.77
C ALA A 132 -3.10 9.71 5.32
N ILE A 133 -2.05 10.01 4.57
CA ILE A 133 -0.67 9.76 4.99
C ILE A 133 -0.33 10.58 6.24
N ASP A 134 -0.62 11.89 6.27
CA ASP A 134 -0.30 12.75 7.41
C ASP A 134 -1.06 12.31 8.68
N ARG A 135 -2.33 11.95 8.55
CA ARG A 135 -3.14 11.44 9.65
C ARG A 135 -2.54 10.18 10.27
N LEU A 136 -2.17 9.20 9.44
CA LEU A 136 -1.53 7.97 9.93
C LEU A 136 -0.11 8.25 10.45
N ALA A 137 0.65 9.12 9.82
CA ALA A 137 2.01 9.43 10.25
C ALA A 137 2.05 10.11 11.62
N SER A 138 1.09 11.00 11.90
CA SER A 138 1.03 11.79 13.13
C SER A 138 0.40 11.06 14.32
N ASP A 139 -0.35 9.97 14.11
CA ASP A 139 -1.06 9.24 15.18
C ASP A 139 -0.66 7.76 15.24
N SER A 140 0.31 7.47 16.11
CA SER A 140 0.77 6.09 16.36
C SER A 140 -0.29 5.21 17.03
N LYS A 141 -1.18 5.79 17.85
CA LYS A 141 -2.26 5.04 18.49
C LYS A 141 -3.31 4.62 17.47
N LEU A 142 -3.59 5.48 16.49
CA LEU A 142 -4.46 5.15 15.38
C LEU A 142 -3.89 3.97 14.58
N ARG A 143 -2.60 4.01 14.20
CA ARG A 143 -1.94 2.90 13.50
C ARG A 143 -2.04 1.59 14.29
N GLU A 144 -1.76 1.63 15.59
CA GLU A 144 -1.85 0.44 16.44
C GLU A 144 -3.29 -0.08 16.56
N SER A 145 -4.30 0.80 16.59
CA SER A 145 -5.72 0.40 16.62
C SER A 145 -6.18 -0.27 15.31
N MET A 146 -5.55 0.07 14.19
CA MET A 146 -5.83 -0.51 12.87
C MET A 146 -5.16 -1.88 12.67
N LYS A 147 -4.07 -2.15 13.36
CA LYS A 147 -3.24 -3.34 13.19
C LYS A 147 -4.02 -4.65 13.18
N THR A 148 -4.78 -4.91 14.25
CA THR A 148 -5.60 -6.13 14.37
C THR A 148 -6.66 -6.20 13.27
N LYS A 149 -7.28 -5.07 12.93
CA LYS A 149 -8.29 -4.98 11.88
C LYS A 149 -7.71 -5.29 10.50
N CYS A 150 -6.49 -4.83 10.20
CA CYS A 150 -5.78 -5.17 8.96
C CYS A 150 -5.60 -6.68 8.83
N ILE A 151 -5.09 -7.32 9.88
CA ILE A 151 -4.89 -8.78 9.89
C ILE A 151 -6.22 -9.53 9.70
N GLU A 152 -7.26 -9.11 10.42
CA GLU A 152 -8.58 -9.75 10.33
C GLU A 152 -9.20 -9.59 8.92
N ALA A 153 -9.09 -8.41 8.31
CA ALA A 153 -9.66 -8.12 7.00
C ALA A 153 -9.06 -8.99 5.88
N VAL A 154 -7.81 -9.43 6.02
CA VAL A 154 -7.13 -10.25 4.99
C VAL A 154 -7.18 -11.75 5.26
N LYS A 155 -7.67 -12.21 6.41
CA LYS A 155 -7.82 -13.65 6.71
C LYS A 155 -8.59 -14.45 5.66
N PRO A 156 -9.65 -13.94 5.04
CA PRO A 156 -10.36 -14.68 3.99
C PRO A 156 -9.47 -15.04 2.79
N PHE A 157 -8.40 -14.29 2.57
CA PHE A 157 -7.47 -14.47 1.45
C PHE A 157 -6.30 -15.44 1.76
N GLU A 158 -6.28 -16.04 2.95
CA GLU A 158 -5.28 -17.06 3.29
C GLU A 158 -5.38 -18.27 2.35
N LEU A 159 -4.22 -18.82 1.98
CA LEU A 159 -4.12 -19.95 1.05
C LEU A 159 -5.01 -21.13 1.44
N ASN A 160 -5.05 -21.47 2.74
CA ASN A 160 -5.88 -22.59 3.22
C ASN A 160 -7.38 -22.35 3.02
N ASN A 161 -7.85 -21.10 3.14
CA ASN A 161 -9.23 -20.75 2.87
C ASN A 161 -9.55 -20.87 1.37
N ALA A 162 -8.68 -20.37 0.52
CA ALA A 162 -8.82 -20.49 -0.94
C ALA A 162 -8.84 -21.97 -1.38
N LEU A 163 -7.93 -22.79 -0.85
CA LEU A 163 -7.88 -24.22 -1.15
C LEU A 163 -9.16 -24.95 -0.69
N ARG A 164 -9.68 -24.63 0.50
CA ARG A 164 -10.93 -25.24 1.00
C ARG A 164 -12.11 -24.93 0.05
N VAL A 165 -12.27 -23.66 -0.33
CA VAL A 165 -13.33 -23.27 -1.28
C VAL A 165 -13.16 -23.98 -2.62
N MET A 166 -11.94 -24.12 -3.12
CA MET A 166 -11.69 -24.88 -4.36
C MET A 166 -12.08 -26.35 -4.22
N TRP A 167 -11.72 -27.00 -3.11
CA TRP A 167 -12.10 -28.39 -2.84
C TRP A 167 -13.62 -28.56 -2.79
N ASP A 168 -14.33 -27.67 -2.11
CA ASP A 168 -15.79 -27.71 -2.01
C ASP A 168 -16.45 -27.61 -3.41
N ILE A 169 -15.93 -26.72 -4.29
CA ILE A 169 -16.39 -26.58 -5.68
C ILE A 169 -16.14 -27.87 -6.48
N TYR A 170 -14.92 -28.46 -6.39
CA TYR A 170 -14.63 -29.72 -7.08
C TYR A 170 -15.50 -30.86 -6.61
N ASP A 171 -15.72 -31.00 -5.31
CA ASP A 171 -16.60 -32.02 -4.73
C ASP A 171 -18.05 -31.88 -5.21
N GLU A 172 -18.53 -30.64 -5.40
CA GLU A 172 -19.89 -30.40 -5.92
C GLU A 172 -20.02 -30.79 -7.41
N ILE A 173 -18.98 -30.48 -8.22
CA ILE A 173 -19.01 -30.79 -9.66
C ILE A 173 -18.84 -32.28 -9.93
N LEU A 174 -18.13 -33.02 -9.08
CA LEU A 174 -17.84 -34.44 -9.26
C LEU A 174 -18.90 -35.39 -8.71
N ARG A 175 -19.91 -34.86 -8.02
CA ARG A 175 -21.12 -35.60 -7.56
C ARG A 175 -22.19 -35.63 -8.61
#